data_42a903d1b4235eedb99199fca2d833bc
#
_entry.id   42a903d1b4235eedb99199fca2d833bc
#
_cell.length_a   1.000
_cell.length_b   1.000
_cell.length_c   1.000
_cell.angle_alpha   90.00
_cell.angle_beta   90.00
_cell.angle_gamma   90.00
#
_symmetry.space_group_name_H-M   'P 1'
#
loop_
_entity.id
_entity.type
_entity.pdbx_description
1 polymer ?
#
loop_
_entity_poly.entity_id
_entity_poly.type
_entity_poly.pdbx_seq_one_letter_code
_entity_poly.pdbx_strand_id
1 'polypeptide(L)'
;LVTVPRQNGGLPMPSEALLDVRDLRAGYGETEVLRGVDLTIAPGEIVAVLGSNGVGKSTLNRALSGIVRARAGAIKFEGHDVAHEKPQAIVARGLIHVPEGRRVFPNLSVRENLDLGSYRRGAASRTQNRERVFKIFPRLRERSTQRAGTLSGGEQQMLAIGRGLMAEPKLMIMDEPSLGLSPILVEELFALIERINADGVSILLVEQNVVQSLELADRAYILAEGKFVMSGSAKDIGANPELKRAYLGM
;
A
#
# COMPACT_ATOMS: atom_id res chain seq x y z
N LEU A 1 -33.14 -5.69 -1.33
CA LEU A 1 -32.38 -6.00 -0.11
C LEU A 1 -32.07 -7.50 -0.14
N VAL A 2 -30.92 -7.88 -0.70
CA VAL A 2 -30.43 -9.26 -0.66
C VAL A 2 -29.49 -9.35 0.54
N THR A 3 -29.94 -10.06 1.56
CA THR A 3 -29.14 -10.42 2.73
C THR A 3 -28.15 -11.50 2.31
N VAL A 4 -26.88 -11.15 2.14
CA VAL A 4 -25.79 -12.11 1.92
C VAL A 4 -25.44 -12.75 3.28
N PRO A 5 -25.46 -14.09 3.40
CA PRO A 5 -25.08 -14.75 4.65
C PRO A 5 -23.58 -14.53 4.92
N ARG A 6 -23.25 -14.18 6.17
CA ARG A 6 -21.87 -14.12 6.67
C ARG A 6 -21.24 -15.51 6.58
N GLN A 7 -20.45 -15.77 5.56
CA GLN A 7 -19.51 -16.87 5.57
C GLN A 7 -18.25 -16.41 6.31
N ASN A 8 -18.24 -16.54 7.63
CA ASN A 8 -17.04 -16.53 8.44
C ASN A 8 -16.28 -17.86 8.25
N GLY A 9 -15.75 -18.09 7.09
CA GLY A 9 -14.67 -19.05 6.90
C GLY A 9 -13.40 -18.38 7.43
N GLY A 10 -13.10 -18.59 8.72
CA GLY A 10 -11.90 -18.08 9.34
C GLY A 10 -10.68 -18.66 8.63
N LEU A 11 -10.00 -17.85 7.81
CA LEU A 11 -8.66 -18.16 7.36
C LEU A 11 -7.80 -18.36 8.61
N PRO A 12 -6.90 -19.37 8.64
CA PRO A 12 -6.01 -19.57 9.76
C PRO A 12 -5.26 -18.24 9.98
N MET A 13 -5.41 -17.68 11.19
CA MET A 13 -4.65 -16.51 11.59
C MET A 13 -3.17 -16.87 11.56
N PRO A 14 -2.32 -16.13 10.83
CA PRO A 14 -0.89 -16.31 10.97
C PRO A 14 -0.55 -16.13 12.45
N SER A 15 0.23 -17.01 13.03
CA SER A 15 0.59 -16.95 14.46
C SER A 15 1.33 -15.66 14.85
N GLU A 16 1.84 -14.90 13.87
CA GLU A 16 2.48 -13.60 14.03
C GLU A 16 2.17 -12.69 12.83
N ALA A 17 1.03 -12.02 12.86
CA ALA A 17 0.71 -11.02 11.83
C ALA A 17 1.65 -9.82 11.95
N LEU A 18 2.23 -9.36 10.85
CA LEU A 18 2.99 -8.10 10.76
C LEU A 18 2.07 -6.90 11.00
N LEU A 19 0.88 -6.93 10.36
CA LEU A 19 -0.18 -5.96 10.60
C LEU A 19 -1.47 -6.71 10.96
N ASP A 20 -2.12 -6.32 12.07
CA ASP A 20 -3.42 -6.81 12.51
C ASP A 20 -4.34 -5.63 12.82
N VAL A 21 -5.42 -5.52 12.05
CA VAL A 21 -6.44 -4.47 12.16
C VAL A 21 -7.76 -5.12 12.56
N ARG A 22 -8.42 -4.60 13.60
CA ARG A 22 -9.67 -5.13 14.13
C ARG A 22 -10.70 -4.03 14.32
N ASP A 23 -11.91 -4.26 13.79
CA ASP A 23 -13.09 -3.35 13.85
C ASP A 23 -12.73 -1.88 13.64
N LEU A 24 -11.82 -1.61 12.69
CA LEU A 24 -11.33 -0.25 12.45
C LEU A 24 -12.46 0.63 11.93
N ARG A 25 -12.73 1.71 12.66
CA ARG A 25 -13.66 2.78 12.28
C ARG A 25 -12.90 4.09 12.16
N ALA A 26 -13.07 4.76 11.04
CA ALA A 26 -12.38 6.03 10.76
C ALA A 26 -13.19 6.89 9.78
N GLY A 27 -12.91 8.20 9.77
CA GLY A 27 -13.59 9.13 8.87
C GLY A 27 -13.20 10.58 9.13
N TYR A 28 -13.98 11.51 8.60
CA TYR A 28 -13.70 12.95 8.63
C TYR A 28 -14.89 13.73 9.21
N GLY A 29 -14.62 14.67 10.14
CA GLY A 29 -15.68 15.40 10.83
C GLY A 29 -16.71 14.44 11.44
N GLU A 30 -17.97 14.56 11.14
CA GLU A 30 -19.03 13.64 11.59
C GLU A 30 -19.21 12.41 10.68
N THR A 31 -18.58 12.40 9.51
CA THR A 31 -18.77 11.32 8.53
C THR A 31 -17.87 10.13 8.85
N GLU A 32 -18.48 8.96 9.11
CA GLU A 32 -17.78 7.69 9.22
C GLU A 32 -17.60 7.08 7.81
N VAL A 33 -16.35 6.85 7.40
CA VAL A 33 -16.01 6.27 6.09
C VAL A 33 -15.71 4.79 6.22
N LEU A 34 -14.88 4.38 7.18
CA LEU A 34 -14.62 2.98 7.50
C LEU A 34 -15.53 2.54 8.65
N ARG A 35 -16.23 1.42 8.45
CA ARG A 35 -17.34 0.99 9.29
C ARG A 35 -17.09 -0.40 9.92
N GLY A 36 -15.93 -0.55 10.55
CA GLY A 36 -15.52 -1.81 11.17
C GLY A 36 -14.88 -2.76 10.15
N VAL A 37 -13.64 -2.45 9.74
CA VAL A 37 -12.85 -3.28 8.84
C VAL A 37 -11.82 -4.10 9.60
N ASP A 38 -11.67 -5.36 9.21
CA ASP A 38 -10.69 -6.32 9.73
C ASP A 38 -9.71 -6.68 8.62
N LEU A 39 -8.40 -6.48 8.85
CA LEU A 39 -7.35 -6.75 7.88
C LEU A 39 -6.14 -7.36 8.58
N THR A 40 -5.55 -8.41 8.00
CA THR A 40 -4.28 -8.96 8.46
C THR A 40 -3.28 -9.07 7.33
N ILE A 41 -1.99 -8.84 7.62
CA ILE A 41 -0.88 -9.03 6.69
C ILE A 41 0.21 -9.82 7.42
N ALA A 42 0.67 -10.91 6.82
CA ALA A 42 1.80 -11.68 7.32
C ALA A 42 3.13 -11.07 6.83
N PRO A 43 4.27 -11.36 7.52
CA PRO A 43 5.58 -11.00 7.00
C PRO A 43 5.83 -11.60 5.60
N GLY A 44 6.30 -10.77 4.66
CA GLY A 44 6.58 -11.17 3.28
C GLY A 44 5.37 -11.32 2.37
N GLU A 45 4.16 -11.07 2.86
CA GLU A 45 2.91 -11.20 2.09
C GLU A 45 2.64 -9.95 1.24
N ILE A 46 2.07 -10.16 0.03
CA ILE A 46 1.43 -9.12 -0.77
C ILE A 46 -0.09 -9.24 -0.57
N VAL A 47 -0.68 -8.23 0.03
CA VAL A 47 -2.14 -8.15 0.22
C VAL A 47 -2.71 -7.03 -0.63
N ALA A 48 -3.74 -7.32 -1.44
CA ALA A 48 -4.45 -6.33 -2.20
C ALA A 48 -5.72 -5.86 -1.50
N VAL A 49 -5.97 -4.54 -1.49
CA VAL A 49 -7.27 -3.94 -1.15
C VAL A 49 -7.84 -3.30 -2.40
N LEU A 50 -8.93 -3.88 -2.88
CA LEU A 50 -9.56 -3.54 -4.14
C LEU A 50 -10.94 -2.91 -3.91
N GLY A 51 -11.35 -2.03 -4.80
CA GLY A 51 -12.66 -1.37 -4.75
C GLY A 51 -12.72 -0.14 -5.65
N SER A 52 -13.92 0.32 -5.96
CA SER A 52 -14.16 1.52 -6.75
C SER A 52 -13.68 2.80 -6.03
N ASN A 53 -13.68 3.92 -6.73
CA ASN A 53 -13.32 5.20 -6.13
C ASN A 53 -14.37 5.63 -5.08
N GLY A 54 -13.88 6.25 -3.99
CA GLY A 54 -14.74 6.77 -2.93
C GLY A 54 -15.21 5.75 -1.88
N VAL A 55 -14.88 4.45 -2.01
CA VAL A 55 -15.33 3.40 -1.05
C VAL A 55 -14.58 3.40 0.29
N GLY A 56 -13.50 4.20 0.43
CA GLY A 56 -12.75 4.32 1.67
C GLY A 56 -11.30 3.83 1.61
N LYS A 57 -10.76 3.41 0.46
CA LYS A 57 -9.38 2.92 0.29
C LYS A 57 -8.33 3.89 0.86
N SER A 58 -8.33 5.14 0.40
CA SER A 58 -7.37 6.15 0.89
C SER A 58 -7.58 6.51 2.36
N THR A 59 -8.82 6.37 2.89
CA THR A 59 -9.07 6.55 4.33
C THR A 59 -8.44 5.42 5.14
N LEU A 60 -8.49 4.18 4.65
CA LEU A 60 -7.80 3.05 5.25
C LEU A 60 -6.28 3.32 5.32
N ASN A 61 -5.66 3.68 4.19
CA ASN A 61 -4.23 3.97 4.12
C ASN A 61 -3.82 5.11 5.06
N ARG A 62 -4.63 6.17 5.13
CA ARG A 62 -4.39 7.31 6.04
C ARG A 62 -4.59 6.92 7.51
N ALA A 63 -5.53 6.03 7.82
CA ALA A 63 -5.71 5.52 9.19
C ALA A 63 -4.52 4.66 9.61
N LEU A 64 -4.08 3.72 8.76
CA LEU A 64 -2.91 2.88 9.01
C LEU A 64 -1.61 3.70 9.17
N SER A 65 -1.51 4.83 8.48
CA SER A 65 -0.35 5.74 8.54
C SER A 65 -0.43 6.77 9.68
N GLY A 66 -1.52 6.77 10.49
CA GLY A 66 -1.73 7.73 11.57
C GLY A 66 -2.08 9.15 11.11
N ILE A 67 -2.38 9.36 9.81
CA ILE A 67 -2.80 10.65 9.24
C ILE A 67 -4.26 10.93 9.60
N VAL A 68 -5.12 9.90 9.56
CA VAL A 68 -6.50 9.94 10.04
C VAL A 68 -6.55 9.11 11.33
N ARG A 69 -7.09 9.70 12.38
CA ARG A 69 -7.20 9.03 13.67
C ARG A 69 -8.29 7.99 13.64
N ALA A 70 -8.01 6.78 14.14
CA ALA A 70 -9.04 5.77 14.38
C ALA A 70 -10.06 6.29 15.41
N ARG A 71 -11.34 6.09 15.15
CA ARG A 71 -12.45 6.42 16.09
C ARG A 71 -12.72 5.26 17.03
N ALA A 72 -12.58 4.02 16.51
CA ALA A 72 -12.71 2.78 17.26
C ALA A 72 -11.92 1.68 16.56
N GLY A 73 -11.77 0.55 17.23
CA GLY A 73 -11.00 -0.59 16.75
C GLY A 73 -9.53 -0.52 17.18
N ALA A 74 -8.74 -1.45 16.67
CA ALA A 74 -7.32 -1.56 16.97
C ALA A 74 -6.50 -1.70 15.69
N ILE A 75 -5.29 -1.14 15.69
CA ILE A 75 -4.28 -1.32 14.65
C ILE A 75 -3.00 -1.77 15.34
N LYS A 76 -2.60 -3.02 15.15
CA LYS A 76 -1.34 -3.55 15.69
C LYS A 76 -0.34 -3.76 14.58
N PHE A 77 0.85 -3.20 14.73
CA PHE A 77 1.99 -3.42 13.85
C PHE A 77 3.13 -4.06 14.64
N GLU A 78 3.55 -5.28 14.24
CA GLU A 78 4.48 -6.11 15.01
C GLU A 78 4.04 -6.28 16.48
N GLY A 79 2.74 -6.51 16.70
CA GLY A 79 2.15 -6.66 18.02
C GLY A 79 1.96 -5.37 18.84
N HIS A 80 2.50 -4.23 18.38
CA HIS A 80 2.35 -2.94 19.05
C HIS A 80 1.11 -2.20 18.56
N ASP A 81 0.29 -1.69 19.47
CA ASP A 81 -0.84 -0.84 19.11
C ASP A 81 -0.34 0.51 18.58
N VAL A 82 -0.72 0.83 17.35
CA VAL A 82 -0.36 2.06 16.65
C VAL A 82 -1.56 2.93 16.28
N ALA A 83 -2.78 2.55 16.70
CA ALA A 83 -4.03 3.22 16.29
C ALA A 83 -4.06 4.73 16.63
N HIS A 84 -3.30 5.15 17.64
CA HIS A 84 -3.23 6.54 18.09
C HIS A 84 -1.82 7.13 18.03
N GLU A 85 -0.86 6.41 17.44
CA GLU A 85 0.49 6.92 17.25
C GLU A 85 0.53 8.01 16.17
N LYS A 86 1.51 8.92 16.32
CA LYS A 86 1.77 9.94 15.29
C LYS A 86 2.43 9.29 14.06
N PRO A 87 2.22 9.82 12.84
CA PRO A 87 2.82 9.28 11.61
C PRO A 87 4.33 9.04 11.70
N GLN A 88 5.05 9.94 12.39
CA GLN A 88 6.51 9.81 12.53
C GLN A 88 6.92 8.59 13.38
N ALA A 89 6.11 8.19 14.36
CA ALA A 89 6.36 7.00 15.17
C ALA A 89 6.07 5.73 14.37
N ILE A 90 4.99 5.72 13.60
CA ILE A 90 4.63 4.61 12.70
C ILE A 90 5.73 4.38 11.65
N VAL A 91 6.20 5.45 10.99
CA VAL A 91 7.34 5.39 10.06
C VAL A 91 8.60 4.84 10.72
N ALA A 92 8.90 5.25 11.97
CA ALA A 92 10.07 4.76 12.70
C ALA A 92 10.01 3.24 12.96
N ARG A 93 8.82 2.64 13.04
CA ARG A 93 8.62 1.19 13.15
C ARG A 93 8.82 0.45 11.83
N GLY A 94 8.74 1.14 10.68
CA GLY A 94 8.93 0.55 9.36
C GLY A 94 7.64 0.34 8.56
N LEU A 95 6.50 0.92 8.97
CA LEU A 95 5.31 1.01 8.14
C LEU A 95 5.39 2.28 7.31
N ILE A 96 5.58 2.13 6.01
CA ILE A 96 5.83 3.22 5.07
C ILE A 96 4.67 3.34 4.09
N HIS A 97 4.14 4.54 3.92
CA HIS A 97 3.05 4.83 3.00
C HIS A 97 3.57 5.63 1.79
N VAL A 98 3.40 5.07 0.60
CA VAL A 98 3.56 5.75 -0.69
C VAL A 98 2.18 6.19 -1.16
N PRO A 99 1.82 7.47 -1.01
CA PRO A 99 0.48 7.95 -1.29
C PRO A 99 0.23 8.10 -2.79
N GLU A 100 -1.03 8.12 -3.18
CA GLU A 100 -1.51 8.48 -4.50
C GLU A 100 -0.95 9.84 -4.97
N GLY A 101 -0.77 9.99 -6.28
CA GLY A 101 -0.33 11.24 -6.90
C GLY A 101 1.18 11.50 -6.78
N ARG A 102 1.97 10.44 -6.58
CA ARG A 102 3.45 10.45 -6.60
C ARG A 102 4.09 11.27 -5.49
N ARG A 103 3.59 12.47 -5.19
CA ARG A 103 4.00 13.38 -4.11
C ARG A 103 5.53 13.57 -4.03
N VAL A 104 6.19 13.72 -5.18
CA VAL A 104 7.60 14.10 -5.23
C VAL A 104 7.79 15.58 -4.89
N PHE A 105 8.97 15.95 -4.42
CA PHE A 105 9.35 17.36 -4.23
C PHE A 105 9.91 17.90 -5.56
N PRO A 106 9.13 18.65 -6.36
CA PRO A 106 9.46 18.94 -7.75
C PRO A 106 10.72 19.80 -7.93
N ASN A 107 11.02 20.65 -6.96
CA ASN A 107 12.17 21.55 -6.99
C ASN A 107 13.48 20.90 -6.51
N LEU A 108 13.39 19.73 -5.86
CA LEU A 108 14.54 18.95 -5.44
C LEU A 108 14.96 17.98 -6.55
N SER A 109 16.25 17.64 -6.57
CA SER A 109 16.78 16.59 -7.43
C SER A 109 16.24 15.21 -7.06
N VAL A 110 16.41 14.24 -7.96
CA VAL A 110 16.11 12.82 -7.68
C VAL A 110 16.84 12.36 -6.43
N ARG A 111 18.14 12.63 -6.32
CA ARG A 111 18.96 12.26 -5.17
C ARG A 111 18.44 12.87 -3.87
N GLU A 112 18.11 14.15 -3.85
CA GLU A 112 17.59 14.84 -2.66
C GLU A 112 16.22 14.28 -2.26
N ASN A 113 15.33 13.97 -3.23
CA ASN A 113 14.06 13.30 -2.95
C ASN A 113 14.29 11.94 -2.27
N LEU A 114 15.23 11.14 -2.77
CA LEU A 114 15.56 9.85 -2.15
C LEU A 114 16.12 10.05 -0.74
N ASP A 115 17.05 10.96 -0.54
CA ASP A 115 17.70 11.22 0.74
C ASP A 115 16.69 11.65 1.82
N LEU A 116 15.62 12.35 1.47
CA LEU A 116 14.50 12.67 2.37
C LEU A 116 13.76 11.43 2.86
N GLY A 117 13.68 10.35 2.05
CA GLY A 117 13.04 9.09 2.45
C GLY A 117 13.70 8.44 3.66
N SER A 118 15.01 8.64 3.85
CA SER A 118 15.78 8.11 4.99
C SER A 118 15.83 9.03 6.20
N TYR A 119 15.08 10.14 6.21
CA TYR A 119 15.17 11.14 7.29
C TYR A 119 14.84 10.58 8.67
N ARG A 120 13.77 9.81 8.79
CA ARG A 120 13.31 9.28 10.08
C ARG A 120 13.85 7.89 10.37
N ARG A 121 13.98 7.04 9.33
CA ARG A 121 14.45 5.66 9.39
C ARG A 121 15.39 5.41 8.19
N GLY A 122 16.42 4.57 8.37
CA GLY A 122 17.41 4.30 7.31
C GLY A 122 18.51 5.37 7.16
N ALA A 123 18.57 6.36 8.07
CA ALA A 123 19.56 7.45 7.97
C ALA A 123 21.01 6.95 8.09
N ALA A 124 21.26 5.95 8.92
CA ALA A 124 22.59 5.35 9.09
C ALA A 124 23.08 4.62 7.83
N SER A 125 22.14 4.03 7.07
CA SER A 125 22.40 3.27 5.84
C SER A 125 22.10 4.07 4.56
N ARG A 126 21.93 5.40 4.65
CA ARG A 126 21.44 6.25 3.55
C ARG A 126 22.16 6.00 2.22
N THR A 127 23.47 5.96 2.22
CA THR A 127 24.26 5.72 1.01
C THR A 127 24.01 4.33 0.45
N GLN A 128 24.00 3.31 1.29
CA GLN A 128 23.77 1.92 0.89
C GLN A 128 22.32 1.76 0.35
N ASN A 129 21.34 2.34 1.02
CA ASN A 129 19.94 2.31 0.59
C ASN A 129 19.75 2.99 -0.76
N ARG A 130 20.41 4.14 -0.98
CA ARG A 130 20.36 4.82 -2.26
C ARG A 130 20.98 3.99 -3.38
N GLU A 131 22.12 3.32 -3.13
CA GLU A 131 22.71 2.41 -4.10
C GLU A 131 21.80 1.21 -4.41
N ARG A 132 21.10 0.66 -3.39
CA ARG A 132 20.07 -0.37 -3.60
C ARG A 132 18.92 0.15 -4.46
N VAL A 133 18.40 1.33 -4.16
CA VAL A 133 17.34 1.98 -4.96
C VAL A 133 17.79 2.20 -6.39
N PHE A 134 19.03 2.65 -6.62
CA PHE A 134 19.58 2.84 -7.97
C PHE A 134 19.79 1.52 -8.73
N LYS A 135 20.02 0.39 -8.04
CA LYS A 135 20.03 -0.93 -8.68
C LYS A 135 18.63 -1.37 -9.12
N ILE A 136 17.61 -1.05 -8.32
CA ILE A 136 16.22 -1.33 -8.64
C ILE A 136 15.73 -0.41 -9.77
N PHE A 137 16.13 0.86 -9.74
CA PHE A 137 15.72 1.91 -10.67
C PHE A 137 16.92 2.55 -11.37
N PRO A 138 17.54 1.91 -12.39
CA PRO A 138 18.71 2.45 -13.07
C PRO A 138 18.48 3.86 -13.67
N ARG A 139 17.26 4.13 -14.17
CA ARG A 139 16.88 5.44 -14.70
C ARG A 139 16.97 6.56 -13.68
N LEU A 140 16.68 6.29 -12.41
CA LEU A 140 16.84 7.28 -11.34
C LEU A 140 18.33 7.59 -11.06
N ARG A 141 19.24 6.62 -11.27
CA ARG A 141 20.67 6.82 -11.17
C ARG A 141 21.16 7.79 -12.25
N GLU A 142 20.78 7.51 -13.51
CA GLU A 142 21.15 8.33 -14.68
C GLU A 142 20.71 9.79 -14.50
N ARG A 143 19.59 10.01 -13.81
CA ARG A 143 18.96 11.31 -13.59
C ARG A 143 19.13 11.85 -12.17
N SER A 144 20.10 11.34 -11.41
CA SER A 144 20.23 11.60 -9.96
C SER A 144 20.32 13.08 -9.59
N THR A 145 20.87 13.92 -10.46
CA THR A 145 20.98 15.38 -10.30
C THR A 145 19.85 16.18 -10.95
N GLN A 146 18.97 15.52 -11.72
CA GLN A 146 17.86 16.16 -12.41
C GLN A 146 16.75 16.53 -11.40
N ARG A 147 16.07 17.67 -11.60
CA ARG A 147 14.90 18.08 -10.78
C ARG A 147 13.74 17.11 -10.98
N ALA A 148 13.15 16.64 -9.88
CA ALA A 148 12.07 15.66 -9.91
C ALA A 148 10.84 16.12 -10.69
N GLY A 149 10.54 17.42 -10.69
CA GLY A 149 9.43 18.00 -11.45
C GLY A 149 9.55 17.88 -12.97
N THR A 150 10.77 17.61 -13.50
CA THR A 150 11.03 17.47 -14.95
C THR A 150 11.05 16.01 -15.43
N LEU A 151 10.84 15.07 -14.52
CA LEU A 151 10.73 13.64 -14.83
C LEU A 151 9.38 13.32 -15.48
N SER A 152 9.34 12.27 -16.29
CA SER A 152 8.07 11.68 -16.77
C SER A 152 7.23 11.16 -15.61
N GLY A 153 5.92 10.96 -15.86
CA GLY A 153 5.02 10.45 -14.84
C GLY A 153 5.42 9.10 -14.24
N GLY A 154 5.91 8.18 -15.08
CA GLY A 154 6.43 6.89 -14.62
C GLY A 154 7.70 7.03 -13.79
N GLU A 155 8.64 7.88 -14.20
CA GLU A 155 9.86 8.14 -13.43
C GLU A 155 9.57 8.80 -12.08
N GLN A 156 8.56 9.69 -12.00
CA GLN A 156 8.11 10.26 -10.74
C GLN A 156 7.49 9.19 -9.82
N GLN A 157 6.76 8.23 -10.39
CA GLN A 157 6.21 7.10 -9.64
C GLN A 157 7.32 6.20 -9.08
N MET A 158 8.31 5.86 -9.92
CA MET A 158 9.50 5.12 -9.49
C MET A 158 10.27 5.86 -8.39
N LEU A 159 10.39 7.20 -8.50
CA LEU A 159 11.03 8.05 -7.48
C LEU A 159 10.25 8.04 -6.16
N ALA A 160 8.92 8.08 -6.20
CA ALA A 160 8.08 8.01 -4.99
C ALA A 160 8.23 6.66 -4.27
N ILE A 161 8.23 5.55 -5.00
CA ILE A 161 8.47 4.21 -4.46
C ILE A 161 9.92 4.10 -3.93
N GLY A 162 10.90 4.54 -4.72
CA GLY A 162 12.31 4.56 -4.31
C GLY A 162 12.53 5.34 -3.02
N ARG A 163 11.87 6.50 -2.86
CA ARG A 163 11.90 7.28 -1.62
C ARG A 163 11.32 6.49 -0.44
N GLY A 164 10.26 5.73 -0.65
CA GLY A 164 9.73 4.82 0.37
C GLY A 164 10.72 3.73 0.78
N LEU A 165 11.42 3.15 -0.18
CA LEU A 165 12.44 2.11 0.07
C LEU A 165 13.66 2.62 0.87
N MET A 166 13.98 3.92 0.77
CA MET A 166 15.05 4.54 1.56
C MET A 166 14.82 4.44 3.07
N ALA A 167 13.57 4.27 3.50
CA ALA A 167 13.20 4.11 4.91
C ALA A 167 13.32 2.68 5.43
N GLU A 168 13.87 1.72 4.65
CA GLU A 168 13.97 0.30 5.04
C GLU A 168 12.62 -0.27 5.52
N PRO A 169 11.56 -0.25 4.67
CA PRO A 169 10.23 -0.66 5.08
C PRO A 169 10.19 -2.13 5.47
N LYS A 170 9.40 -2.45 6.51
CA LYS A 170 8.93 -3.82 6.81
C LYS A 170 7.59 -4.07 6.10
N LEU A 171 6.74 -3.03 6.06
CA LEU A 171 5.50 -2.99 5.31
C LEU A 171 5.45 -1.70 4.48
N MET A 172 5.19 -1.83 3.19
CA MET A 172 4.96 -0.70 2.30
C MET A 172 3.50 -0.68 1.83
N ILE A 173 2.79 0.40 2.17
CA ILE A 173 1.46 0.69 1.63
C ILE A 173 1.66 1.46 0.33
N MET A 174 1.10 0.98 -0.77
CA MET A 174 1.10 1.64 -2.08
C MET A 174 -0.33 2.00 -2.45
N ASP A 175 -0.63 3.31 -2.51
CA ASP A 175 -1.97 3.84 -2.78
C ASP A 175 -2.11 4.20 -4.27
N GLU A 176 -2.83 3.37 -5.02
CA GLU A 176 -3.09 3.48 -6.46
C GLU A 176 -1.81 3.77 -7.29
N PRO A 177 -0.76 2.94 -7.14
CA PRO A 177 0.52 3.21 -7.77
C PRO A 177 0.47 3.15 -9.30
N SER A 178 -0.50 2.45 -9.89
CA SER A 178 -0.67 2.32 -11.35
C SER A 178 -1.42 3.49 -11.99
N LEU A 179 -2.03 4.37 -11.19
CA LEU A 179 -2.91 5.43 -11.69
C LEU A 179 -2.18 6.39 -12.64
N GLY A 180 -2.73 6.55 -13.85
CA GLY A 180 -2.21 7.46 -14.86
C GLY A 180 -0.90 7.03 -15.50
N LEU A 181 -0.56 5.75 -15.44
CA LEU A 181 0.53 5.13 -16.19
C LEU A 181 0.01 4.51 -17.50
N SER A 182 0.88 4.40 -18.50
CA SER A 182 0.60 3.62 -19.71
C SER A 182 0.58 2.11 -19.38
N PRO A 183 -0.11 1.27 -20.19
CA PRO A 183 -0.17 -0.17 -19.94
C PRO A 183 1.20 -0.83 -19.75
N ILE A 184 2.19 -0.48 -20.56
CA ILE A 184 3.56 -0.99 -20.46
C ILE A 184 4.19 -0.62 -19.11
N LEU A 185 4.02 0.63 -18.65
CA LEU A 185 4.54 1.08 -17.36
C LEU A 185 3.80 0.45 -16.18
N VAL A 186 2.54 0.05 -16.36
CA VAL A 186 1.79 -0.69 -15.34
C VAL A 186 2.38 -2.09 -15.19
N GLU A 187 2.65 -2.82 -16.27
CA GLU A 187 3.31 -4.13 -16.25
C GLU A 187 4.69 -4.06 -15.58
N GLU A 188 5.52 -3.07 -15.96
CA GLU A 188 6.81 -2.83 -15.34
C GLU A 188 6.70 -2.54 -13.84
N LEU A 189 5.68 -1.78 -13.41
CA LEU A 189 5.42 -1.46 -12.03
C LEU A 189 5.05 -2.71 -11.23
N PHE A 190 4.16 -3.57 -11.74
CA PHE A 190 3.75 -4.78 -11.04
C PHE A 190 4.90 -5.79 -10.90
N ALA A 191 5.71 -5.98 -11.96
CA ALA A 191 6.94 -6.77 -11.89
C ALA A 191 7.96 -6.18 -10.88
N LEU A 192 8.01 -4.85 -10.74
CA LEU A 192 8.82 -4.18 -9.74
C LEU A 192 8.32 -4.45 -8.32
N ILE A 193 7.01 -4.39 -8.09
CA ILE A 193 6.39 -4.67 -6.78
C ILE A 193 6.73 -6.11 -6.35
N GLU A 194 6.64 -7.06 -7.26
CA GLU A 194 7.03 -8.45 -7.01
C GLU A 194 8.51 -8.56 -6.58
N ARG A 195 9.41 -7.87 -7.26
CA ARG A 195 10.83 -7.85 -6.90
C ARG A 195 11.09 -7.22 -5.53
N ILE A 196 10.39 -6.13 -5.19
CA ILE A 196 10.49 -5.47 -3.87
C ILE A 196 10.03 -6.45 -2.78
N ASN A 197 8.96 -7.20 -3.02
CA ASN A 197 8.48 -8.21 -2.09
C ASN A 197 9.47 -9.37 -1.95
N ALA A 198 10.02 -9.89 -3.05
CA ALA A 198 11.05 -10.92 -3.05
C ALA A 198 12.31 -10.50 -2.24
N ASP A 199 12.60 -9.21 -2.15
CA ASP A 199 13.64 -8.64 -1.29
C ASP A 199 13.21 -8.56 0.20
N GLY A 200 12.06 -9.13 0.60
CA GLY A 200 11.58 -9.28 1.97
C GLY A 200 10.68 -8.14 2.48
N VAL A 201 10.21 -7.24 1.62
CA VAL A 201 9.28 -6.18 2.00
C VAL A 201 7.84 -6.69 1.86
N SER A 202 7.05 -6.67 2.96
CA SER A 202 5.60 -6.93 2.88
C SER A 202 4.89 -5.77 2.20
N ILE A 203 3.82 -6.04 1.45
CA ILE A 203 3.15 -5.01 0.64
C ILE A 203 1.64 -5.02 0.89
N LEU A 204 1.10 -3.83 1.17
CA LEU A 204 -0.33 -3.55 1.07
C LEU A 204 -0.55 -2.75 -0.22
N LEU A 205 -1.04 -3.43 -1.26
CA LEU A 205 -1.34 -2.83 -2.55
C LEU A 205 -2.81 -2.39 -2.58
N VAL A 206 -3.05 -1.10 -2.66
CA VAL A 206 -4.40 -0.54 -2.74
C VAL A 206 -4.62 -0.05 -4.16
N GLU A 207 -5.56 -0.67 -4.88
CA GLU A 207 -5.69 -0.48 -6.32
C GLU A 207 -7.15 -0.51 -6.79
N GLN A 208 -7.36 0.03 -7.98
CA GLN A 208 -8.58 -0.12 -8.76
C GLN A 208 -8.43 -1.17 -9.86
N ASN A 209 -7.20 -1.46 -10.30
CA ASN A 209 -6.90 -2.50 -11.28
C ASN A 209 -6.99 -3.89 -10.65
N VAL A 210 -8.19 -4.50 -10.76
CA VAL A 210 -8.50 -5.77 -10.10
C VAL A 210 -7.68 -6.93 -10.67
N VAL A 211 -7.56 -7.02 -12.01
CA VAL A 211 -6.93 -8.18 -12.68
C VAL A 211 -5.48 -8.33 -12.26
N GLN A 212 -4.67 -7.32 -12.55
CA GLN A 212 -3.24 -7.37 -12.27
C GLN A 212 -2.94 -7.45 -10.77
N SER A 213 -3.78 -6.82 -9.93
CA SER A 213 -3.61 -6.90 -8.48
C SER A 213 -3.86 -8.32 -7.95
N LEU A 214 -4.86 -9.04 -8.49
CA LEU A 214 -5.14 -10.42 -8.10
C LEU A 214 -4.12 -11.42 -8.64
N GLU A 215 -3.47 -11.12 -9.77
CA GLU A 215 -2.38 -11.94 -10.31
C GLU A 215 -1.12 -11.85 -9.45
N LEU A 216 -0.88 -10.68 -8.83
CA LEU A 216 0.31 -10.44 -8.01
C LEU A 216 0.12 -10.80 -6.54
N ALA A 217 -1.07 -10.58 -5.98
CA ALA A 217 -1.31 -10.69 -4.54
C ALA A 217 -1.46 -12.15 -4.07
N ASP A 218 -1.03 -12.44 -2.85
CA ASP A 218 -1.31 -13.70 -2.16
C ASP A 218 -2.77 -13.73 -1.69
N ARG A 219 -3.24 -12.61 -1.11
CA ARG A 219 -4.60 -12.43 -0.59
C ARG A 219 -5.17 -11.10 -1.01
N ALA A 220 -6.50 -11.02 -1.05
CA ALA A 220 -7.17 -9.78 -1.34
C ALA A 220 -8.41 -9.54 -0.46
N TYR A 221 -8.76 -8.26 -0.36
CA TYR A 221 -9.95 -7.75 0.31
C TYR A 221 -10.68 -6.82 -0.65
N ILE A 222 -11.99 -7.02 -0.81
CA ILE A 222 -12.83 -6.15 -1.62
C ILE A 222 -13.53 -5.17 -0.70
N LEU A 223 -13.23 -3.89 -0.84
CA LEU A 223 -13.82 -2.81 -0.06
C LEU A 223 -15.00 -2.20 -0.81
N ALA A 224 -16.16 -2.16 -0.14
CA ALA A 224 -17.35 -1.48 -0.63
C ALA A 224 -18.04 -0.76 0.53
N GLU A 225 -18.45 0.48 0.33
CA GLU A 225 -19.18 1.31 1.31
C GLU A 225 -18.55 1.32 2.72
N GLY A 226 -17.21 1.33 2.78
CA GLY A 226 -16.46 1.36 4.04
C GLY A 226 -16.37 0.04 4.79
N LYS A 227 -16.72 -1.10 4.15
CA LYS A 227 -16.62 -2.45 4.72
C LYS A 227 -15.95 -3.40 3.74
N PHE A 228 -15.27 -4.41 4.26
CA PHE A 228 -14.85 -5.53 3.42
C PHE A 228 -16.04 -6.46 3.19
N VAL A 229 -16.43 -6.58 1.92
CA VAL A 229 -17.54 -7.44 1.48
C VAL A 229 -17.07 -8.83 1.06
N MET A 230 -15.79 -8.96 0.74
CA MET A 230 -15.16 -10.24 0.37
C MET A 230 -13.69 -10.21 0.81
N SER A 231 -13.18 -11.35 1.27
CA SER A 231 -11.76 -11.54 1.59
C SER A 231 -11.36 -13.01 1.40
N GLY A 232 -10.11 -13.26 1.00
CA GLY A 232 -9.63 -14.62 0.79
C GLY A 232 -8.33 -14.65 0.00
N SER A 233 -7.94 -15.84 -0.49
CA SER A 233 -6.82 -15.94 -1.42
C SER A 233 -7.14 -15.15 -2.69
N ALA A 234 -6.13 -14.51 -3.28
CA ALA A 234 -6.32 -13.75 -4.51
C ALA A 234 -6.88 -14.63 -5.65
N LYS A 235 -6.46 -15.91 -5.68
CA LYS A 235 -6.95 -16.91 -6.63
C LYS A 235 -8.45 -17.18 -6.48
N ASP A 236 -8.93 -17.40 -5.24
CA ASP A 236 -10.36 -17.70 -4.98
C ASP A 236 -11.24 -16.48 -5.27
N ILE A 237 -10.77 -15.29 -4.90
CA ILE A 237 -11.45 -14.02 -5.20
C ILE A 237 -11.51 -13.80 -6.71
N GLY A 238 -10.43 -14.03 -7.46
CA GLY A 238 -10.40 -13.91 -8.92
C GLY A 238 -11.29 -14.91 -9.64
N ALA A 239 -11.56 -16.07 -9.03
CA ALA A 239 -12.49 -17.07 -9.57
C ALA A 239 -13.97 -16.74 -9.30
N ASN A 240 -14.27 -15.80 -8.39
CA ASN A 240 -15.64 -15.50 -7.95
C ASN A 240 -16.48 -14.86 -9.07
N PRO A 241 -17.65 -15.46 -9.44
CA PRO A 241 -18.51 -14.94 -10.51
C PRO A 241 -19.10 -13.55 -10.22
N GLU A 242 -19.37 -13.22 -8.95
CA GLU A 242 -19.91 -11.91 -8.56
C GLU A 242 -18.88 -10.80 -8.79
N LEU A 243 -17.60 -11.05 -8.43
CA LEU A 243 -16.52 -10.12 -8.71
C LEU A 243 -16.36 -9.90 -10.21
N LYS A 244 -16.40 -10.98 -11.02
CA LYS A 244 -16.30 -10.90 -12.48
C LYS A 244 -17.40 -10.02 -13.07
N ARG A 245 -18.63 -10.18 -12.63
CA ARG A 245 -19.76 -9.33 -13.09
C ARG A 245 -19.61 -7.88 -12.64
N ALA A 246 -19.21 -7.65 -11.37
CA ALA A 246 -19.17 -6.30 -10.80
C ALA A 246 -18.00 -5.47 -11.33
N TYR A 247 -16.85 -6.10 -11.60
CA TYR A 247 -15.60 -5.38 -11.88
C TYR A 247 -14.97 -5.69 -13.24
N LEU A 248 -15.30 -6.82 -13.87
CA LEU A 248 -14.69 -7.24 -15.15
C LEU A 248 -15.68 -7.21 -16.32
N GLY A 249 -16.96 -6.91 -16.07
CA GLY A 249 -17.99 -6.80 -17.12
C GLY A 249 -18.28 -8.11 -17.85
N MET A 250 -17.99 -9.26 -17.23
CA MET A 250 -18.21 -10.60 -17.79
C MET A 250 -19.41 -11.29 -17.16
#